data_ddae29cb98675851b66751f1a6606cc4
#
_entry.id   ddae29cb98675851b66751f1a6606cc4
#
_cell.length_a   1.000
_cell.length_b   1.000
_cell.length_c   1.000
_cell.angle_alpha   90.00
_cell.angle_beta   90.00
_cell.angle_gamma   90.00
#
_symmetry.space_group_name_H-M   'P 1'
#
loop_
_entity.id
_entity.type
_entity.pdbx_description
1 polymer ?
#
loop_
_entity_poly.entity_id
_entity_poly.type
_entity_poly.pdbx_seq_one_letter_code
_entity_poly.pdbx_strand_id
1 'polypeptide(L)'
;MKKIFFILFIIFSITNSSYAAGSSSNTKTTTSNYDKAVKLIKFAKKYEKKGKIDKANKRYEKALKLLLKSNKKKPNNADILNYLGFTTRKLGDFKKGEKYYLEGLAIEPGHIGINEYLGELYVATNRMELAKERLEILKGCNCDEYKELKEIIDGTKKSKY
;
A
#
# COMPACT_ATOMS: atom_id res chain seq x y z
N MET A 1 53.40 70.10 -21.63
CA MET A 1 53.33 68.96 -20.69
C MET A 1 51.93 68.95 -20.02
N LYS A 2 51.03 68.08 -20.50
CA LYS A 2 49.65 68.03 -20.08
C LYS A 2 49.54 67.00 -18.97
N LYS A 3 49.16 67.45 -17.76
CA LYS A 3 48.84 66.53 -16.62
C LYS A 3 47.42 66.04 -16.75
N ILE A 4 47.25 64.73 -16.93
CA ILE A 4 45.96 64.06 -16.99
C ILE A 4 45.59 63.65 -15.55
N PHE A 5 44.51 64.25 -15.02
CA PHE A 5 43.92 63.84 -13.72
C PHE A 5 43.00 62.64 -13.98
N PHE A 6 43.33 61.49 -13.38
CA PHE A 6 42.45 60.35 -13.32
C PHE A 6 41.52 60.55 -12.12
N ILE A 7 40.24 60.76 -12.40
CA ILE A 7 39.18 60.73 -11.36
C ILE A 7 38.72 59.27 -11.24
N LEU A 8 38.99 58.67 -10.09
CA LEU A 8 38.54 57.32 -9.73
C LEU A 8 37.11 57.44 -9.24
N PHE A 9 36.15 56.93 -10.07
CA PHE A 9 34.77 56.81 -9.67
C PHE A 9 34.62 55.50 -8.87
N ILE A 10 34.51 55.61 -7.55
CA ILE A 10 34.16 54.48 -6.67
C ILE A 10 32.65 54.29 -6.76
N ILE A 11 32.20 53.24 -7.50
CA ILE A 11 30.80 52.83 -7.51
C ILE A 11 30.54 52.02 -6.27
N PHE A 12 29.81 52.60 -5.32
CA PHE A 12 29.34 51.92 -4.12
C PHE A 12 28.10 51.07 -4.46
N SER A 13 28.32 49.81 -4.75
CA SER A 13 27.21 48.86 -5.01
C SER A 13 26.52 48.53 -3.69
N ILE A 14 25.34 49.09 -3.48
CA ILE A 14 24.47 48.73 -2.37
C ILE A 14 23.81 47.39 -2.73
N THR A 15 24.29 46.30 -2.15
CA THR A 15 23.60 44.99 -2.26
C THR A 15 22.44 44.97 -1.31
N ASN A 16 21.23 45.17 -1.80
CA ASN A 16 20.01 44.88 -1.07
C ASN A 16 19.88 43.37 -0.85
N SER A 17 20.29 42.89 0.32
CA SER A 17 19.98 41.54 0.77
C SER A 17 18.50 41.47 1.15
N SER A 18 17.68 41.01 0.19
CA SER A 18 16.29 40.64 0.49
C SER A 18 16.31 39.41 1.38
N TYR A 19 16.08 39.55 2.65
CA TYR A 19 15.75 38.48 3.55
C TYR A 19 14.37 37.95 3.14
N ALA A 20 14.34 36.88 2.33
CA ALA A 20 13.14 36.10 2.13
C ALA A 20 12.80 35.46 3.47
N ALA A 21 11.79 35.99 4.13
CA ALA A 21 11.15 35.32 5.25
C ALA A 21 10.63 33.98 4.75
N GLY A 22 11.35 32.90 5.05
CA GLY A 22 10.92 31.54 4.76
C GLY A 22 9.61 31.29 5.47
N SER A 23 8.50 31.38 4.74
CA SER A 23 7.21 30.88 5.17
C SER A 23 7.38 29.36 5.32
N SER A 24 7.63 28.92 6.56
CA SER A 24 7.54 27.52 6.94
C SER A 24 6.07 27.11 6.74
N SER A 25 5.73 26.70 5.52
CA SER A 25 4.48 26.04 5.25
C SER A 25 4.51 24.71 6.00
N ASN A 26 3.93 24.73 7.20
CA ASN A 26 3.64 23.56 7.98
C ASN A 26 2.59 22.76 7.20
N THR A 27 3.02 22.11 6.12
CA THR A 27 2.18 21.23 5.31
C THR A 27 1.86 20.03 6.19
N LYS A 28 0.78 20.16 6.93
CA LYS A 28 0.17 19.05 7.66
C LYS A 28 -0.11 17.96 6.64
N THR A 29 0.80 17.02 6.48
CA THR A 29 0.68 15.91 5.56
C THR A 29 -0.55 15.12 5.99
N THR A 30 -1.70 15.39 5.38
CA THR A 30 -2.94 14.70 5.71
C THR A 30 -2.80 13.27 5.21
N THR A 31 -2.52 12.35 6.15
CA THR A 31 -2.43 10.91 5.87
C THR A 31 -3.63 10.47 5.06
N SER A 32 -3.41 9.82 3.93
CA SER A 32 -4.47 9.39 3.03
C SER A 32 -5.41 8.36 3.68
N ASN A 33 -6.62 8.20 3.14
CA ASN A 33 -7.52 7.14 3.60
C ASN A 33 -6.91 5.75 3.41
N TYR A 34 -6.14 5.55 2.35
CA TYR A 34 -5.40 4.32 2.08
C TYR A 34 -4.38 4.03 3.20
N ASP A 35 -3.51 4.98 3.53
CA ASP A 35 -2.50 4.80 4.59
C ASP A 35 -3.13 4.53 5.96
N LYS A 36 -4.23 5.24 6.26
CA LYS A 36 -5.00 4.99 7.49
C LYS A 36 -5.57 3.58 7.52
N ALA A 37 -6.08 3.09 6.39
CA ALA A 37 -6.61 1.73 6.27
C ALA A 37 -5.51 0.67 6.45
N VAL A 38 -4.37 0.83 5.77
CA VAL A 38 -3.21 -0.07 5.91
C VAL A 38 -2.74 -0.13 7.36
N LYS A 39 -2.69 1.00 8.05
CA LYS A 39 -2.36 1.06 9.48
C LYS A 39 -3.36 0.30 10.34
N LEU A 40 -4.66 0.43 10.07
CA LEU A 40 -5.70 -0.32 10.78
C LEU A 40 -5.58 -1.83 10.55
N ILE A 41 -5.28 -2.27 9.32
CA ILE A 41 -5.04 -3.68 8.98
C ILE A 41 -3.84 -4.23 9.76
N LYS A 42 -2.74 -3.47 9.83
CA LYS A 42 -1.58 -3.84 10.65
C LYS A 42 -1.97 -4.10 12.12
N PHE A 43 -2.80 -3.25 12.70
CA PHE A 43 -3.28 -3.43 14.07
C PHE A 43 -4.26 -4.62 14.18
N ALA A 44 -5.13 -4.83 13.19
CA ALA A 44 -6.01 -5.98 13.16
C ALA A 44 -5.23 -7.30 13.17
N LYS A 45 -4.24 -7.45 12.30
CA LYS A 45 -3.33 -8.62 12.28
C LYS A 45 -2.64 -8.85 13.64
N LYS A 46 -2.26 -7.78 14.36
CA LYS A 46 -1.71 -7.90 15.73
C LYS A 46 -2.73 -8.41 16.75
N TYR A 47 -3.99 -8.00 16.62
CA TYR A 47 -5.06 -8.49 17.50
C TYR A 47 -5.40 -9.96 17.22
N GLU A 48 -5.41 -10.38 15.95
CA GLU A 48 -5.59 -11.80 15.58
C GLU A 48 -4.52 -12.69 16.20
N LYS A 49 -3.25 -12.32 16.05
CA LYS A 49 -2.11 -13.05 16.65
C LYS A 49 -2.25 -13.20 18.19
N LYS A 50 -3.03 -12.34 18.84
CA LYS A 50 -3.33 -12.37 20.29
C LYS A 50 -4.68 -13.01 20.61
N GLY A 51 -5.34 -13.63 19.63
CA GLY A 51 -6.68 -14.23 19.80
C GLY A 51 -7.82 -13.23 20.05
N LYS A 52 -7.57 -11.92 19.85
CA LYS A 52 -8.58 -10.86 20.10
C LYS A 52 -9.39 -10.57 18.84
N ILE A 53 -10.15 -11.57 18.39
CA ILE A 53 -10.84 -11.56 17.08
C ILE A 53 -11.82 -10.40 16.94
N ASP A 54 -12.65 -10.11 17.94
CA ASP A 54 -13.61 -8.99 17.90
C ASP A 54 -12.92 -7.64 17.71
N LYS A 55 -11.74 -7.45 18.35
CA LYS A 55 -10.94 -6.24 18.19
C LYS A 55 -10.33 -6.16 16.80
N ALA A 56 -9.93 -7.28 16.23
CA ALA A 56 -9.43 -7.36 14.87
C ALA A 56 -10.54 -7.01 13.87
N ASN A 57 -11.71 -7.62 13.98
CA ASN A 57 -12.85 -7.38 13.09
C ASN A 57 -13.27 -5.91 13.09
N LYS A 58 -13.39 -5.28 14.26
CA LYS A 58 -13.68 -3.84 14.35
C LYS A 58 -12.64 -2.97 13.63
N ARG A 59 -11.38 -3.40 13.54
CA ARG A 59 -10.34 -2.68 12.78
C ARG A 59 -10.45 -2.94 11.29
N TYR A 60 -10.75 -4.19 10.88
CA TYR A 60 -10.99 -4.52 9.49
C TYR A 60 -12.20 -3.78 8.93
N GLU A 61 -13.31 -3.69 9.65
CA GLU A 61 -14.49 -2.91 9.24
C GLU A 61 -14.16 -1.43 8.99
N LYS A 62 -13.39 -0.81 9.91
CA LYS A 62 -12.93 0.57 9.74
C LYS A 62 -12.00 0.72 8.55
N ALA A 63 -11.10 -0.22 8.34
CA ALA A 63 -10.21 -0.24 7.19
C ALA A 63 -10.99 -0.36 5.88
N LEU A 64 -11.95 -1.29 5.82
CA LEU A 64 -12.81 -1.48 4.65
C LEU A 64 -13.54 -0.18 4.24
N LYS A 65 -14.12 0.54 5.21
CA LYS A 65 -14.78 1.83 4.95
C LYS A 65 -13.82 2.87 4.34
N LEU A 66 -12.56 2.91 4.79
CA LEU A 66 -11.55 3.82 4.28
C LEU A 66 -11.05 3.40 2.89
N LEU A 67 -10.88 2.09 2.66
CA LEU A 67 -10.48 1.55 1.36
C LEU A 67 -11.54 1.81 0.29
N LEU A 68 -12.83 1.64 0.61
CA LEU A 68 -13.93 1.97 -0.31
C LEU A 68 -13.92 3.45 -0.69
N LYS A 69 -13.64 4.35 0.27
CA LYS A 69 -13.47 5.79 -0.03
C LYS A 69 -12.24 6.04 -0.89
N SER A 70 -11.15 5.29 -0.69
CA SER A 70 -9.94 5.40 -1.50
C SER A 70 -10.18 4.92 -2.92
N ASN A 71 -10.86 3.78 -3.09
CA ASN A 71 -11.19 3.21 -4.39
C ASN A 71 -12.12 4.13 -5.20
N LYS A 72 -13.08 4.79 -4.53
CA LYS A 72 -13.93 5.80 -5.19
C LYS A 72 -13.12 7.01 -5.72
N LYS A 73 -12.05 7.39 -5.01
CA LYS A 73 -11.19 8.52 -5.41
C LYS A 73 -10.13 8.15 -6.44
N LYS A 74 -9.64 6.93 -6.38
CA LYS A 74 -8.60 6.38 -7.27
C LYS A 74 -9.05 4.99 -7.73
N PRO A 75 -10.00 4.91 -8.66
CA PRO A 75 -10.40 3.63 -9.23
C PRO A 75 -9.23 3.03 -10.01
N ASN A 76 -9.27 1.75 -10.28
CA ASN A 76 -8.26 1.01 -11.03
C ASN A 76 -6.84 1.08 -10.40
N ASN A 77 -6.78 0.94 -9.08
CA ASN A 77 -5.52 0.83 -8.35
C ASN A 77 -5.41 -0.57 -7.72
N ALA A 78 -4.46 -1.38 -8.19
CA ALA A 78 -4.29 -2.77 -7.76
C ALA A 78 -4.00 -2.90 -6.26
N ASP A 79 -3.19 -2.00 -5.67
CA ASP A 79 -2.93 -2.01 -4.22
C ASP A 79 -4.20 -1.79 -3.39
N ILE A 80 -5.06 -0.87 -3.81
CA ILE A 80 -6.33 -0.63 -3.11
C ILE A 80 -7.22 -1.86 -3.22
N LEU A 81 -7.31 -2.47 -4.41
CA LEU A 81 -8.10 -3.69 -4.65
C LEU A 81 -7.54 -4.88 -3.87
N ASN A 82 -6.22 -5.01 -3.76
CA ASN A 82 -5.55 -5.98 -2.90
C ASN A 82 -6.05 -5.90 -1.45
N TYR A 83 -5.99 -4.71 -0.87
CA TYR A 83 -6.43 -4.53 0.52
C TYR A 83 -7.96 -4.61 0.70
N LEU A 84 -8.75 -4.24 -0.32
CA LEU A 84 -10.20 -4.49 -0.33
C LEU A 84 -10.48 -6.00 -0.32
N GLY A 85 -9.82 -6.77 -1.18
CA GLY A 85 -9.93 -8.23 -1.21
C GLY A 85 -9.54 -8.84 0.14
N PHE A 86 -8.36 -8.50 0.65
CA PHE A 86 -7.87 -8.97 1.94
C PHE A 86 -8.85 -8.68 3.08
N THR A 87 -9.27 -7.42 3.21
CA THR A 87 -10.10 -6.99 4.34
C THR A 87 -11.50 -7.60 4.29
N THR A 88 -12.08 -7.70 3.09
CA THR A 88 -13.41 -8.29 2.86
C THR A 88 -13.39 -9.79 3.18
N ARG A 89 -12.35 -10.51 2.73
CA ARG A 89 -12.14 -11.92 3.06
C ARG A 89 -11.97 -12.14 4.57
N LYS A 90 -11.19 -11.30 5.25
CA LYS A 90 -11.01 -11.36 6.71
C LYS A 90 -12.30 -11.14 7.51
N LEU A 91 -13.27 -10.48 6.92
CA LEU A 91 -14.62 -10.32 7.47
C LEU A 91 -15.58 -11.43 7.05
N GLY A 92 -15.09 -12.48 6.36
CA GLY A 92 -15.85 -13.69 6.02
C GLY A 92 -16.50 -13.70 4.64
N ASP A 93 -16.44 -12.61 3.87
CA ASP A 93 -16.99 -12.56 2.50
C ASP A 93 -15.93 -12.95 1.47
N PHE A 94 -15.70 -14.27 1.34
CA PHE A 94 -14.71 -14.84 0.41
C PHE A 94 -15.02 -14.51 -1.04
N LYS A 95 -16.30 -14.62 -1.45
CA LYS A 95 -16.72 -14.35 -2.82
C LYS A 95 -16.44 -12.93 -3.27
N LYS A 96 -16.77 -11.96 -2.41
CA LYS A 96 -16.50 -10.55 -2.69
C LYS A 96 -15.01 -10.22 -2.60
N GLY A 97 -14.29 -10.88 -1.68
CA GLY A 97 -12.83 -10.77 -1.59
C GLY A 97 -12.15 -11.22 -2.87
N GLU A 98 -12.54 -12.37 -3.41
CA GLU A 98 -12.05 -12.90 -4.69
C GLU A 98 -12.31 -11.93 -5.84
N LYS A 99 -13.53 -11.36 -5.92
CA LYS A 99 -13.87 -10.39 -6.96
C LYS A 99 -12.90 -9.20 -6.98
N TYR A 100 -12.58 -8.63 -5.81
CA TYR A 100 -11.61 -7.54 -5.74
C TYR A 100 -10.21 -7.94 -6.19
N TYR A 101 -9.77 -9.16 -5.86
CA TYR A 101 -8.48 -9.66 -6.31
C TYR A 101 -8.45 -9.83 -7.84
N LEU A 102 -9.50 -10.41 -8.43
CA LEU A 102 -9.60 -10.57 -9.88
C LEU A 102 -9.65 -9.21 -10.61
N GLU A 103 -10.37 -8.23 -10.08
CA GLU A 103 -10.35 -6.87 -10.59
C GLU A 103 -8.93 -6.27 -10.53
N GLY A 104 -8.19 -6.51 -9.45
CA GLY A 104 -6.81 -6.04 -9.31
C GLY A 104 -5.85 -6.72 -10.29
N LEU A 105 -5.99 -8.03 -10.52
CA LEU A 105 -5.19 -8.77 -11.50
C LEU A 105 -5.53 -8.41 -12.94
N ALA A 106 -6.73 -7.93 -13.23
CA ALA A 106 -7.08 -7.40 -14.55
C ALA A 106 -6.30 -6.10 -14.85
N ILE A 107 -5.87 -5.35 -13.82
CA ILE A 107 -5.06 -4.14 -13.95
C ILE A 107 -3.57 -4.50 -13.93
N GLU A 108 -3.16 -5.33 -13.00
CA GLU A 108 -1.76 -5.72 -12.76
C GLU A 108 -1.67 -7.25 -12.55
N PRO A 109 -1.56 -8.04 -13.63
CA PRO A 109 -1.53 -9.51 -13.55
C PRO A 109 -0.42 -10.08 -12.66
N GLY A 110 0.73 -9.39 -12.60
CA GLY A 110 1.89 -9.77 -11.79
C GLY A 110 1.90 -9.22 -10.36
N HIS A 111 0.82 -8.59 -9.89
CA HIS A 111 0.79 -7.99 -8.55
C HIS A 111 1.05 -9.03 -7.45
N ILE A 112 2.20 -8.92 -6.78
CA ILE A 112 2.71 -9.93 -5.84
C ILE A 112 1.70 -10.23 -4.72
N GLY A 113 1.27 -9.22 -3.99
CA GLY A 113 0.35 -9.43 -2.86
C GLY A 113 -1.04 -9.94 -3.24
N ILE A 114 -1.53 -9.63 -4.46
CA ILE A 114 -2.82 -10.20 -4.93
C ILE A 114 -2.64 -11.67 -5.27
N ASN A 115 -1.59 -12.04 -5.98
CA ASN A 115 -1.34 -13.45 -6.32
C ASN A 115 -1.14 -14.31 -5.07
N GLU A 116 -0.43 -13.81 -4.03
CA GLU A 116 -0.33 -14.48 -2.73
C GLU A 116 -1.70 -14.67 -2.09
N TYR A 117 -2.44 -13.59 -1.87
CA TYR A 117 -3.70 -13.64 -1.10
C TYR A 117 -4.83 -14.36 -1.84
N LEU A 118 -4.88 -14.26 -3.15
CA LEU A 118 -5.82 -15.05 -3.96
C LEU A 118 -5.46 -16.53 -3.96
N GLY A 119 -4.16 -16.86 -4.03
CA GLY A 119 -3.68 -18.23 -3.87
C GLY A 119 -4.07 -18.82 -2.52
N GLU A 120 -3.87 -18.10 -1.43
CA GLU A 120 -4.32 -18.52 -0.09
C GLU A 120 -5.85 -18.72 -0.03
N LEU A 121 -6.62 -17.83 -0.68
CA LEU A 121 -8.08 -17.97 -0.74
C LEU A 121 -8.48 -19.24 -1.49
N TYR A 122 -7.79 -19.56 -2.58
CA TYR A 122 -8.04 -20.78 -3.33
C TYR A 122 -7.74 -22.04 -2.51
N VAL A 123 -6.64 -22.07 -1.75
CA VAL A 123 -6.38 -23.16 -0.80
C VAL A 123 -7.50 -23.28 0.22
N ALA A 124 -7.90 -22.18 0.85
CA ALA A 124 -8.95 -22.14 1.87
C ALA A 124 -10.33 -22.57 1.33
N THR A 125 -10.54 -22.52 0.02
CA THR A 125 -11.79 -22.92 -0.65
C THR A 125 -11.64 -24.22 -1.48
N ASN A 126 -10.61 -25.05 -1.20
CA ASN A 126 -10.31 -26.32 -1.85
C ASN A 126 -10.12 -26.24 -3.37
N ARG A 127 -9.63 -25.12 -3.89
CA ARG A 127 -9.34 -24.88 -5.30
C ARG A 127 -7.83 -24.92 -5.54
N MET A 128 -7.21 -26.06 -5.26
CA MET A 128 -5.76 -26.23 -5.20
C MET A 128 -5.05 -25.91 -6.53
N GLU A 129 -5.63 -26.28 -7.67
CA GLU A 129 -5.00 -26.04 -8.97
C GLU A 129 -4.90 -24.53 -9.27
N LEU A 130 -5.95 -23.76 -8.93
CA LEU A 130 -5.90 -22.30 -9.06
C LEU A 130 -4.88 -21.67 -8.11
N ALA A 131 -4.68 -22.25 -6.93
CA ALA A 131 -3.63 -21.79 -6.01
C ALA A 131 -2.22 -21.99 -6.58
N LYS A 132 -1.98 -23.15 -7.22
CA LYS A 132 -0.71 -23.45 -7.90
C LYS A 132 -0.44 -22.50 -9.07
N GLU A 133 -1.49 -22.15 -9.85
CA GLU A 133 -1.34 -21.12 -10.90
C GLU A 133 -0.87 -19.77 -10.34
N ARG A 134 -1.41 -19.37 -9.19
CA ARG A 134 -0.94 -18.11 -8.53
C ARG A 134 0.50 -18.23 -8.05
N LEU A 135 0.87 -19.39 -7.51
CA LEU A 135 2.24 -19.65 -7.09
C LEU A 135 3.23 -19.57 -8.26
N GLU A 136 2.86 -20.13 -9.42
CA GLU A 136 3.72 -20.10 -10.60
C GLU A 136 3.99 -18.66 -11.08
N ILE A 137 3.00 -17.76 -11.00
CA ILE A 137 3.20 -16.33 -11.33
C ILE A 137 4.22 -15.69 -10.38
N LEU A 138 4.25 -16.11 -9.13
CA LEU A 138 5.20 -15.59 -8.13
C LEU A 138 6.60 -16.21 -8.25
N LYS A 139 6.78 -17.22 -9.10
CA LYS A 139 8.02 -17.94 -9.26
C LYS A 139 9.12 -17.07 -9.78
N GLY A 140 9.88 -16.44 -9.30
CA GLY A 140 10.94 -15.54 -9.80
C GLY A 140 10.93 -14.17 -9.14
N CYS A 141 9.93 -13.86 -8.30
CA CYS A 141 9.94 -12.60 -7.56
C CYS A 141 11.02 -12.54 -6.46
N ASN A 142 11.58 -13.69 -6.06
CA ASN A 142 12.51 -13.80 -4.90
C ASN A 142 11.96 -13.11 -3.63
N CYS A 143 10.66 -13.25 -3.40
CA CYS A 143 9.89 -12.55 -2.37
C CYS A 143 9.35 -13.52 -1.29
N ASP A 144 8.97 -12.98 -0.15
CA ASP A 144 8.43 -13.78 0.95
C ASP A 144 7.04 -14.34 0.63
N GLU A 145 6.26 -13.64 -0.21
CA GLU A 145 4.93 -14.04 -0.64
C GLU A 145 4.94 -15.37 -1.40
N TYR A 146 5.95 -15.60 -2.25
CA TYR A 146 6.15 -16.91 -2.90
C TYR A 146 6.37 -18.03 -1.87
N LYS A 147 7.25 -17.79 -0.91
CA LYS A 147 7.57 -18.79 0.14
C LYS A 147 6.34 -19.08 1.00
N GLU A 148 5.62 -18.02 1.41
CA GLU A 148 4.43 -18.15 2.25
C GLU A 148 3.35 -18.94 1.52
N LEU A 149 3.04 -18.62 0.27
CA LEU A 149 2.03 -19.34 -0.50
C LEU A 149 2.44 -20.79 -0.75
N LYS A 150 3.72 -21.04 -1.07
CA LYS A 150 4.24 -22.38 -1.24
C LYS A 150 4.08 -23.23 0.03
N GLU A 151 4.45 -22.72 1.18
CA GLU A 151 4.32 -23.41 2.47
C GLU A 151 2.85 -23.73 2.80
N ILE A 152 1.90 -22.86 2.41
CA ILE A 152 0.46 -23.08 2.59
C ILE A 152 -0.05 -24.17 1.65
N ILE A 153 0.38 -24.18 0.38
CA ILE A 153 0.02 -25.19 -0.60
C ILE A 153 0.59 -26.57 -0.19
N ASP A 154 1.83 -26.61 0.30
CA ASP A 154 2.49 -27.83 0.76
C ASP A 154 1.94 -28.33 2.12
N GLY A 155 1.05 -27.58 2.78
CA GLY A 155 0.47 -27.92 4.08
C GLY A 155 1.41 -27.77 5.28
N THR A 156 2.61 -27.21 5.08
CA THR A 156 3.61 -26.98 6.15
C THR A 156 3.29 -25.73 6.98
N LYS A 157 2.47 -24.84 6.46
CA LYS A 157 1.96 -23.66 7.13
C LYS A 157 0.44 -23.59 7.02
N LYS A 158 -0.22 -23.29 8.13
CA LYS A 158 -1.66 -23.03 8.07
C LYS A 158 -1.92 -21.71 7.37
N SER A 159 -2.90 -21.70 6.48
CA SER A 159 -3.45 -20.45 5.96
C SER A 159 -3.86 -19.54 7.11
N LYS A 160 -3.68 -18.25 6.94
CA LYS A 160 -4.06 -17.22 7.93
C LYS A 160 -5.59 -17.04 8.05
N TYR A 161 -6.35 -18.01 7.54
CA TYR A 161 -7.82 -18.01 7.44
C TYR A 161 -8.42 -19.29 7.97
#